data_8cfdb6fdcf3be7e01804c635c23f67ff
#
_entry.id   8cfdb6fdcf3be7e01804c635c23f67ff
#
_cell.length_a   1.000
_cell.length_b   1.000
_cell.length_c   1.000
_cell.angle_alpha   90.00
_cell.angle_beta   90.00
_cell.angle_gamma   90.00
#
_symmetry.space_group_name_H-M   'P 1'
#
loop_
_entity.id
_entity.type
_entity.pdbx_description
1 polymer ?
#
loop_
_entity_poly.entity_id
_entity_poly.type
_entity_poly.pdbx_seq_one_letter_code
_entity_poly.pdbx_strand_id
1 'polypeptide(L)'
;DTEYEAFCAYARNYPDSTTLLIDTYNVLKSGLPNAIKAFDEVLKPLGKRPKGVRIDSGDITYLSKKCRKALDEAGYPDCKIVASNSLDEYIIRDMLIQGAEIDLFGVGERLITSKSNPVMGGVYKLVAIEDEDGVIQPKIKISENVAKITTPCFKQVYRLYDRDTDHAIADVITLHGETIDDSKPYELFDRDFTWKRKI
;
A
#
# COMPACT_ATOMS: atom_id res chain seq x y z
N ASP A 1 4.66 -2.70 16.29
CA ASP A 1 5.66 -1.72 15.83
C ASP A 1 4.95 -0.56 15.13
N THR A 2 5.50 0.64 15.26
CA THR A 2 4.99 1.84 14.64
C THR A 2 5.71 2.12 13.30
N GLU A 3 5.13 2.98 12.46
CA GLU A 3 5.77 3.45 11.23
C GLU A 3 7.16 4.07 11.51
N TYR A 4 7.25 4.85 12.58
CA TYR A 4 8.50 5.46 13.00
C TYR A 4 9.58 4.41 13.37
N GLU A 5 9.23 3.39 14.14
CA GLU A 5 10.14 2.30 14.51
C GLU A 5 10.62 1.53 13.27
N ALA A 6 9.72 1.29 12.31
CA ALA A 6 10.08 0.66 11.04
C ALA A 6 11.07 1.53 10.25
N PHE A 7 10.85 2.84 10.18
CA PHE A 7 11.78 3.76 9.52
C PHE A 7 13.15 3.80 10.21
N CYS A 8 13.18 3.80 11.55
CA CYS A 8 14.42 3.71 12.30
C CYS A 8 15.18 2.40 12.05
N ALA A 9 14.46 1.28 12.02
CA ALA A 9 15.05 -0.03 11.73
C ALA A 9 15.64 -0.07 10.32
N TYR A 10 14.91 0.45 9.32
CA TYR A 10 15.40 0.55 7.95
C TYR A 10 16.66 1.43 7.84
N ALA A 11 16.62 2.61 8.45
CA ALA A 11 17.75 3.55 8.43
C ALA A 11 19.02 3.00 9.11
N ARG A 12 18.88 2.21 10.18
CA ARG A 12 20.02 1.52 10.83
C ARG A 12 20.63 0.45 9.94
N ASN A 13 19.82 -0.30 9.22
CA ASN A 13 20.30 -1.38 8.35
C ASN A 13 20.87 -0.86 7.03
N TYR A 14 20.39 0.28 6.53
CA TYR A 14 20.77 0.83 5.22
C TYR A 14 21.14 2.32 5.31
N PRO A 15 22.11 2.71 6.17
CA PRO A 15 22.38 4.13 6.44
C PRO A 15 22.87 4.92 5.23
N ASP A 16 23.55 4.27 4.29
CA ASP A 16 24.10 4.91 3.09
C ASP A 16 23.11 4.99 1.91
N SER A 17 21.99 4.27 1.99
CA SER A 17 21.01 4.17 0.91
C SER A 17 19.57 4.38 1.36
N THR A 18 19.37 4.98 2.53
CA THR A 18 18.03 5.16 3.12
C THR A 18 17.12 5.97 2.20
N THR A 19 16.10 5.32 1.68
CA THR A 19 14.95 5.92 0.98
C THR A 19 13.68 5.35 1.59
N LEU A 20 12.83 6.20 2.19
CA LEU A 20 11.66 5.78 2.94
C LEU A 20 10.37 6.00 2.14
N LEU A 21 9.53 4.96 2.06
CA LEU A 21 8.17 5.06 1.51
C LEU A 21 7.26 5.70 2.56
N ILE A 22 6.74 6.90 2.28
CA ILE A 22 6.09 7.75 3.29
C ILE A 22 4.58 7.85 3.16
N ASP A 23 3.97 7.13 2.23
CA ASP A 23 2.53 7.19 1.93
C ASP A 23 1.74 5.97 2.40
N THR A 24 2.32 5.15 3.28
CA THR A 24 1.63 3.95 3.80
C THR A 24 0.33 4.31 4.51
N TYR A 25 0.33 5.37 5.31
CA TYR A 25 -0.84 5.87 6.03
C TYR A 25 -1.25 7.26 5.55
N ASN A 26 -0.47 8.28 5.92
CA ASN A 26 -0.69 9.67 5.50
C ASN A 26 0.65 10.39 5.36
N VAL A 27 0.94 10.86 4.14
CA VAL A 27 2.23 11.50 3.83
C VAL A 27 2.56 12.65 4.76
N LEU A 28 1.63 13.60 4.92
CA LEU A 28 1.90 14.86 5.62
C LEU A 28 1.73 14.78 7.14
N LYS A 29 0.82 13.92 7.63
CA LYS A 29 0.53 13.82 9.06
C LYS A 29 1.38 12.77 9.78
N SER A 30 1.89 11.79 9.06
CA SER A 30 2.59 10.62 9.61
C SER A 30 3.92 10.35 8.90
N GLY A 31 3.88 9.96 7.63
CA GLY A 31 5.05 9.45 6.93
C GLY A 31 6.22 10.42 6.87
N LEU A 32 6.01 11.64 6.40
CA LEU A 32 7.06 12.66 6.31
C LEU A 32 7.60 13.10 7.67
N PRO A 33 6.76 13.42 8.68
CA PRO A 33 7.26 13.74 10.02
C PRO A 33 8.07 12.60 10.65
N ASN A 34 7.60 11.35 10.53
CA ASN A 34 8.32 10.19 11.05
C ASN A 34 9.62 9.92 10.30
N ALA A 35 9.66 10.16 8.99
CA ALA A 35 10.88 10.05 8.20
C ALA A 35 11.92 11.07 8.64
N ILE A 36 11.55 12.36 8.75
CA ILE A 36 12.46 13.43 9.22
C ILE A 36 12.97 13.10 10.61
N LYS A 37 12.11 12.67 11.51
CA LYS A 37 12.51 12.25 12.86
C LYS A 37 13.52 11.10 12.84
N ALA A 38 13.29 10.08 11.99
CA ALA A 38 14.22 8.97 11.83
C ALA A 38 15.57 9.43 11.25
N PHE A 39 15.59 10.40 10.33
CA PHE A 39 16.81 10.99 9.80
C PHE A 39 17.60 11.71 10.89
N ASP A 40 16.93 12.50 11.73
CA ASP A 40 17.58 13.22 12.83
C ASP A 40 18.13 12.28 13.90
N GLU A 41 17.37 11.26 14.29
CA GLU A 41 17.70 10.40 15.42
C GLU A 41 18.58 9.19 15.04
N VAL A 42 18.61 8.78 13.78
CA VAL A 42 19.38 7.60 13.33
C VAL A 42 20.51 7.98 12.39
N LEU A 43 20.24 8.70 11.29
CA LEU A 43 21.26 8.97 10.28
C LEU A 43 22.23 10.07 10.70
N LYS A 44 21.72 11.16 11.24
CA LYS A 44 22.54 12.31 11.63
C LYS A 44 23.60 11.98 12.68
N PRO A 45 23.34 11.18 13.74
CA PRO A 45 24.37 10.73 14.67
C PRO A 45 25.44 9.86 14.04
N LEU A 46 25.13 9.16 12.94
CA LEU A 46 26.06 8.35 12.17
C LEU A 46 26.85 9.17 11.14
N GLY A 47 26.63 10.49 11.06
CA GLY A 47 27.22 11.34 10.02
C GLY A 47 26.68 11.02 8.61
N LYS A 48 25.51 10.40 8.51
CA LYS A 48 24.89 10.01 7.25
C LYS A 48 23.72 10.93 6.89
N ARG A 49 23.35 10.91 5.60
CA ARG A 49 22.22 11.68 5.10
C ARG A 49 21.24 10.78 4.33
N PRO A 50 19.93 11.06 4.40
CA PRO A 50 18.95 10.30 3.64
C PRO A 50 19.19 10.45 2.14
N LYS A 51 18.96 9.39 1.38
CA LYS A 51 18.96 9.45 -0.09
C LYS A 51 17.65 10.00 -0.62
N GLY A 52 16.54 9.63 0.01
CA GLY A 52 15.25 10.11 -0.45
C GLY A 52 14.06 9.72 0.40
N VAL A 53 12.92 10.25 -0.02
CA VAL A 53 11.58 9.80 0.34
C VAL A 53 10.84 9.39 -0.92
N ARG A 54 9.97 8.37 -0.84
CA ARG A 54 9.18 7.88 -1.96
C ARG A 54 7.69 8.09 -1.71
N ILE A 55 6.98 8.54 -2.74
CA ILE A 55 5.54 8.75 -2.77
C ILE A 55 4.97 7.91 -3.91
N ASP A 56 4.01 7.02 -3.61
CA ASP A 56 3.41 6.06 -4.55
C ASP A 56 1.89 6.23 -4.66
N SER A 57 1.28 7.17 -3.92
CA SER A 57 -0.17 7.37 -3.91
C SER A 57 -0.59 8.81 -3.60
N GLY A 58 -1.86 9.11 -3.89
CA GLY A 58 -2.43 10.45 -3.68
C GLY A 58 -2.12 11.44 -4.81
N ASP A 59 -2.31 12.72 -4.55
CA ASP A 59 -1.88 13.79 -5.46
C ASP A 59 -0.37 14.03 -5.32
N ILE A 60 0.40 13.27 -6.13
CA ILE A 60 1.86 13.27 -6.06
C ILE A 60 2.43 14.66 -6.36
N THR A 61 1.82 15.42 -7.28
CA THR A 61 2.26 16.79 -7.59
C THR A 61 2.15 17.71 -6.38
N TYR A 62 1.01 17.71 -5.73
CA TYR A 62 0.79 18.50 -4.51
C TYR A 62 1.69 18.02 -3.37
N LEU A 63 1.76 16.72 -3.15
CA LEU A 63 2.55 16.12 -2.06
C LEU A 63 4.04 16.38 -2.22
N SER A 64 4.59 16.29 -3.45
CA SER A 64 6.01 16.56 -3.70
C SER A 64 6.43 17.97 -3.28
N LYS A 65 5.61 18.98 -3.62
CA LYS A 65 5.86 20.38 -3.21
C LYS A 65 5.85 20.54 -1.68
N LYS A 66 4.90 19.87 -1.00
CA LYS A 66 4.85 19.92 0.47
C LYS A 66 6.02 19.19 1.11
N CYS A 67 6.41 18.03 0.54
CA CYS A 67 7.56 17.28 1.01
C CYS A 67 8.86 18.06 0.80
N ARG A 68 9.06 18.67 -0.36
CA ARG A 68 10.25 19.47 -0.64
C ARG A 68 10.40 20.59 0.38
N LYS A 69 9.34 21.37 0.57
CA LYS A 69 9.35 22.44 1.56
C LYS A 69 9.71 21.95 2.96
N ALA A 70 9.07 20.89 3.45
CA ALA A 70 9.32 20.37 4.79
C ALA A 70 10.74 19.76 4.95
N LEU A 71 11.26 19.11 3.91
CA LEU A 71 12.62 18.57 3.91
C LEU A 71 13.65 19.70 3.95
N ASP A 72 13.44 20.79 3.20
CA ASP A 72 14.31 21.96 3.21
C ASP A 72 14.32 22.66 4.58
N GLU A 73 13.14 22.85 5.16
CA GLU A 73 12.97 23.43 6.50
C GLU A 73 13.62 22.57 7.60
N ALA A 74 13.63 21.24 7.40
CA ALA A 74 14.28 20.29 8.32
C ALA A 74 15.80 20.16 8.09
N GLY A 75 16.38 20.87 7.10
CA GLY A 75 17.81 20.82 6.79
C GLY A 75 18.26 19.66 5.88
N TYR A 76 17.33 19.11 5.10
CA TYR A 76 17.57 18.01 4.14
C TYR A 76 17.29 18.43 2.68
N PRO A 77 17.88 19.53 2.15
CA PRO A 77 17.63 19.97 0.78
C PRO A 77 18.19 18.99 -0.28
N ASP A 78 19.12 18.15 0.10
CA ASP A 78 19.73 17.10 -0.73
C ASP A 78 18.93 15.78 -0.76
N CYS A 79 17.96 15.61 0.13
CA CYS A 79 17.07 14.44 0.16
C CYS A 79 16.19 14.42 -1.08
N LYS A 80 16.28 13.35 -1.88
CA LYS A 80 15.55 13.21 -3.13
C LYS A 80 14.10 12.85 -2.91
N ILE A 81 13.23 13.33 -3.78
CA ILE A 81 11.82 12.94 -3.83
C ILE A 81 11.63 11.99 -5.01
N VAL A 82 11.19 10.77 -4.70
CA VAL A 82 10.94 9.71 -5.68
C VAL A 82 9.43 9.56 -5.84
N ALA A 83 8.94 9.64 -7.07
CA ALA A 83 7.55 9.35 -7.41
C ALA A 83 7.44 8.02 -8.14
N SER A 84 6.41 7.26 -7.86
CA SER A 84 6.05 6.02 -8.55
C SER A 84 4.53 5.85 -8.59
N ASN A 85 4.06 4.76 -9.10
CA ASN A 85 2.66 4.40 -9.33
C ASN A 85 2.14 4.77 -10.74
N SER A 86 2.09 3.77 -11.59
CA SER A 86 1.45 3.82 -12.92
C SER A 86 1.87 5.03 -13.77
N LEU A 87 3.13 5.43 -13.67
CA LEU A 87 3.67 6.56 -14.40
C LEU A 87 3.94 6.21 -15.86
N ASP A 88 3.67 7.17 -16.73
CA ASP A 88 4.07 7.21 -18.13
C ASP A 88 4.57 8.60 -18.52
N GLU A 89 5.04 8.75 -19.74
CA GLU A 89 5.59 10.00 -20.26
C GLU A 89 4.59 11.17 -20.21
N TYR A 90 3.30 10.89 -20.37
CA TYR A 90 2.25 11.91 -20.34
C TYR A 90 1.99 12.40 -18.92
N ILE A 91 1.85 11.47 -17.97
CA ILE A 91 1.66 11.78 -16.56
C ILE A 91 2.88 12.54 -15.99
N ILE A 92 4.09 12.09 -16.33
CA ILE A 92 5.32 12.77 -15.89
C ILE A 92 5.37 14.19 -16.44
N ARG A 93 5.09 14.37 -17.73
CA ARG A 93 5.02 15.71 -18.36
C ARG A 93 4.01 16.60 -17.64
N ASP A 94 2.83 16.09 -17.39
CA ASP A 94 1.75 16.86 -16.77
C ASP A 94 2.07 17.22 -15.30
N MET A 95 2.72 16.33 -14.54
CA MET A 95 3.26 16.62 -13.22
C MET A 95 4.29 17.74 -13.24
N LEU A 96 5.23 17.68 -14.19
CA LEU A 96 6.30 18.71 -14.33
C LEU A 96 5.71 20.07 -14.74
N ILE A 97 4.75 20.09 -15.65
CA ILE A 97 4.04 21.34 -16.05
C ILE A 97 3.33 21.96 -14.84
N GLN A 98 2.77 21.14 -13.96
CA GLN A 98 2.12 21.59 -12.72
C GLN A 98 3.13 21.97 -11.62
N GLY A 99 4.44 21.89 -11.89
CA GLY A 99 5.50 22.27 -10.99
C GLY A 99 5.75 21.26 -9.86
N ALA A 100 5.63 19.96 -10.16
CA ALA A 100 6.02 18.92 -9.20
C ALA A 100 7.51 19.00 -8.85
N GLU A 101 7.82 18.85 -7.58
CA GLU A 101 9.17 18.85 -7.02
C GLU A 101 9.67 17.40 -6.85
N ILE A 102 9.92 16.75 -8.00
CA ILE A 102 10.28 15.33 -8.06
C ILE A 102 11.66 15.21 -8.70
N ASP A 103 12.55 14.46 -8.07
CA ASP A 103 13.91 14.22 -8.55
C ASP A 103 14.03 12.92 -9.38
N LEU A 104 13.25 11.90 -9.03
CA LEU A 104 13.32 10.56 -9.63
C LEU A 104 11.92 9.99 -9.87
N PHE A 105 11.76 9.29 -10.99
CA PHE A 105 10.52 8.61 -11.35
C PHE A 105 10.74 7.11 -11.44
N GLY A 106 9.96 6.35 -10.66
CA GLY A 106 9.88 4.89 -10.76
C GLY A 106 8.84 4.49 -11.81
N VAL A 107 9.28 4.26 -13.04
CA VAL A 107 8.42 3.84 -14.15
C VAL A 107 8.58 2.33 -14.36
N GLY A 108 7.51 1.57 -14.24
CA GLY A 108 7.54 0.11 -14.34
C GLY A 108 6.42 -0.43 -15.20
N GLU A 109 5.25 -0.63 -14.62
CA GLU A 109 4.10 -1.29 -15.25
C GLU A 109 3.81 -0.75 -16.65
N ARG A 110 3.64 0.54 -16.82
CA ARG A 110 3.29 1.14 -18.11
C ARG A 110 4.42 1.12 -19.13
N LEU A 111 5.65 0.93 -18.67
CA LEU A 111 6.81 0.78 -19.56
C LEU A 111 6.93 -0.64 -20.12
N ILE A 112 6.64 -1.66 -19.30
CA ILE A 112 6.91 -3.06 -19.67
C ILE A 112 5.69 -3.82 -20.15
N THR A 113 4.48 -3.25 -19.98
CA THR A 113 3.22 -3.85 -20.41
C THR A 113 2.57 -3.04 -21.52
N SER A 114 1.84 -3.71 -22.38
CA SER A 114 0.98 -3.01 -23.35
C SER A 114 -0.11 -2.24 -22.60
N LYS A 115 -0.17 -0.90 -22.77
CA LYS A 115 -1.18 -0.03 -22.15
C LYS A 115 -2.62 -0.45 -22.48
N SER A 116 -2.84 -1.07 -23.62
CA SER A 116 -4.14 -1.57 -24.08
C SER A 116 -4.50 -2.93 -23.45
N ASN A 117 -3.52 -3.62 -22.84
CA ASN A 117 -3.72 -4.91 -22.16
C ASN A 117 -2.84 -4.97 -20.92
N PRO A 118 -3.20 -4.19 -19.88
CA PRO A 118 -2.40 -4.05 -18.70
C PRO A 118 -2.34 -5.35 -17.90
N VAL A 119 -1.29 -5.49 -17.15
CA VAL A 119 -1.14 -6.57 -16.18
C VAL A 119 -2.28 -6.51 -15.16
N MET A 120 -2.78 -7.67 -14.76
CA MET A 120 -3.69 -7.76 -13.63
C MET A 120 -2.98 -7.24 -12.37
N GLY A 121 -3.50 -6.15 -11.81
CA GLY A 121 -2.94 -5.54 -10.60
C GLY A 121 -3.00 -6.48 -9.42
N GLY A 122 -1.86 -6.72 -8.78
CA GLY A 122 -1.76 -7.48 -7.55
C GLY A 122 -1.54 -6.56 -6.35
N VAL A 123 -2.21 -6.86 -5.25
CA VAL A 123 -2.03 -6.14 -3.98
C VAL A 123 -1.82 -7.14 -2.86
N TYR A 124 -0.77 -6.94 -2.10
CA TYR A 124 -0.49 -7.71 -0.89
C TYR A 124 -0.84 -6.88 0.35
N LYS A 125 -1.61 -7.45 1.24
CA LYS A 125 -1.99 -6.84 2.51
C LYS A 125 -1.85 -7.85 3.64
N LEU A 126 -1.23 -7.44 4.74
CA LEU A 126 -1.20 -8.21 5.97
C LEU A 126 -2.61 -8.27 6.56
N VAL A 127 -3.11 -9.47 6.83
CA VAL A 127 -4.45 -9.69 7.39
C VAL A 127 -4.45 -10.45 8.71
N ALA A 128 -3.34 -11.12 9.03
CA ALA A 128 -3.14 -11.80 10.30
C ALA A 128 -1.65 -12.04 10.58
N ILE A 129 -1.32 -12.21 11.85
CA ILE A 129 0.01 -12.65 12.32
C ILE A 129 -0.23 -13.78 13.33
N GLU A 130 0.57 -14.83 13.27
CA GLU A 130 0.64 -15.84 14.32
C GLU A 130 1.57 -15.32 15.42
N ASP A 131 1.11 -15.36 16.67
CA ASP A 131 1.91 -14.96 17.82
C ASP A 131 2.79 -16.13 18.35
N GLU A 132 3.56 -15.87 19.41
CA GLU A 132 4.49 -16.86 19.99
C GLU A 132 3.78 -18.10 20.54
N ASP A 133 2.48 -17.98 20.88
CA ASP A 133 1.64 -19.08 21.37
C ASP A 133 0.92 -19.83 20.25
N GLY A 134 1.16 -19.46 18.98
CA GLY A 134 0.51 -20.05 17.81
C GLY A 134 -0.91 -19.54 17.57
N VAL A 135 -1.30 -18.43 18.21
CA VAL A 135 -2.64 -17.86 18.07
C VAL A 135 -2.66 -16.86 16.93
N ILE A 136 -3.63 -17.01 16.03
CA ILE A 136 -3.82 -16.09 14.90
C ILE A 136 -4.43 -14.77 15.38
N GLN A 137 -3.62 -13.72 15.32
CA GLN A 137 -4.01 -12.34 15.64
C GLN A 137 -4.46 -11.62 14.38
N PRO A 138 -5.74 -11.22 14.26
CA PRO A 138 -6.23 -10.50 13.09
C PRO A 138 -5.56 -9.14 12.98
N LYS A 139 -5.24 -8.73 11.75
CA LYS A 139 -4.67 -7.42 11.42
C LYS A 139 -5.48 -6.77 10.32
N ILE A 140 -5.55 -5.45 10.36
CA ILE A 140 -6.25 -4.65 9.36
C ILE A 140 -5.37 -3.47 8.95
N LYS A 141 -5.36 -3.14 7.66
CA LYS A 141 -4.78 -1.87 7.23
C LYS A 141 -5.76 -0.73 7.51
N ILE A 142 -5.38 0.22 8.34
CA ILE A 142 -6.10 1.47 8.53
C ILE A 142 -5.72 2.41 7.37
N SER A 143 -6.71 2.97 6.68
CA SER A 143 -6.50 3.86 5.53
C SER A 143 -7.66 4.84 5.42
N GLU A 144 -7.38 6.06 4.97
CA GLU A 144 -8.41 7.04 4.60
C GLU A 144 -9.23 6.57 3.37
N ASN A 145 -8.64 5.74 2.52
CA ASN A 145 -9.35 5.10 1.40
C ASN A 145 -9.97 3.78 1.85
N VAL A 146 -11.29 3.76 1.95
CA VAL A 146 -12.09 2.59 2.36
C VAL A 146 -11.78 1.36 1.50
N ALA A 147 -11.52 1.53 0.21
CA ALA A 147 -11.14 0.43 -0.69
C ALA A 147 -9.80 -0.24 -0.32
N LYS A 148 -8.96 0.41 0.49
CA LYS A 148 -7.70 -0.13 1.00
C LYS A 148 -7.83 -0.83 2.35
N ILE A 149 -8.99 -0.73 2.99
CA ILE A 149 -9.25 -1.43 4.26
C ILE A 149 -9.49 -2.91 3.93
N THR A 150 -8.69 -3.77 4.53
CA THR A 150 -8.76 -5.22 4.31
C THR A 150 -9.72 -5.89 5.28
N THR A 151 -10.33 -6.99 4.85
CA THR A 151 -11.01 -7.91 5.77
C THR A 151 -9.95 -8.67 6.56
N PRO A 152 -9.92 -8.58 7.89
CA PRO A 152 -8.91 -9.25 8.72
C PRO A 152 -9.05 -10.77 8.74
N CYS A 153 -8.15 -11.43 9.42
CA CYS A 153 -8.03 -12.87 9.64
C CYS A 153 -7.44 -13.66 8.46
N PHE A 154 -6.95 -14.85 8.80
CA PHE A 154 -6.49 -15.84 7.82
C PHE A 154 -7.71 -16.54 7.21
N LYS A 155 -7.90 -16.37 5.89
CA LYS A 155 -9.14 -16.72 5.19
C LYS A 155 -8.90 -17.66 4.04
N GLN A 156 -9.98 -18.29 3.62
CA GLN A 156 -10.05 -19.17 2.46
C GLN A 156 -11.20 -18.72 1.56
N VAL A 157 -11.05 -18.85 0.25
CA VAL A 157 -12.07 -18.50 -0.73
C VAL A 157 -12.51 -19.75 -1.44
N TYR A 158 -13.82 -19.96 -1.51
CA TYR A 158 -14.46 -21.02 -2.29
C TYR A 158 -15.31 -20.40 -3.38
N ARG A 159 -15.13 -20.85 -4.60
CA ARG A 159 -15.98 -20.47 -5.71
C ARG A 159 -17.05 -21.54 -5.92
N LEU A 160 -18.31 -21.14 -5.86
CA LEU A 160 -19.45 -21.99 -6.08
C LEU A 160 -19.84 -21.96 -7.56
N TYR A 161 -20.09 -23.15 -8.11
CA TYR A 161 -20.50 -23.33 -9.50
C TYR A 161 -21.89 -23.94 -9.55
N ASP A 162 -22.69 -23.48 -10.50
CA ASP A 162 -23.94 -24.13 -10.85
C ASP A 162 -23.61 -25.50 -11.46
N ARG A 163 -24.23 -26.55 -10.93
CA ARG A 163 -23.90 -27.94 -11.28
C ARG A 163 -24.30 -28.32 -12.71
N ASP A 164 -25.35 -27.69 -13.24
CA ASP A 164 -25.88 -28.03 -14.55
C ASP A 164 -25.19 -27.25 -15.68
N THR A 165 -24.74 -26.02 -15.38
CA THR A 165 -24.19 -25.12 -16.38
C THR A 165 -22.68 -24.92 -16.24
N ASP A 166 -22.07 -25.35 -15.14
CA ASP A 166 -20.67 -25.12 -14.77
C ASP A 166 -20.29 -23.63 -14.74
N HIS A 167 -21.27 -22.77 -14.56
CA HIS A 167 -21.03 -21.33 -14.41
C HIS A 167 -20.80 -20.97 -12.94
N ALA A 168 -19.81 -20.10 -12.69
CA ALA A 168 -19.58 -19.52 -11.37
C ALA A 168 -20.77 -18.65 -10.96
N ILE A 169 -21.32 -18.90 -9.75
CA ILE A 169 -22.50 -18.22 -9.23
C ILE A 169 -22.24 -17.34 -8.01
N ALA A 170 -21.23 -17.69 -7.20
CA ALA A 170 -20.86 -16.93 -6.03
C ALA A 170 -19.45 -17.27 -5.55
N ASP A 171 -18.86 -16.36 -4.77
CA ASP A 171 -17.68 -16.62 -3.96
C ASP A 171 -18.05 -16.55 -2.47
N VAL A 172 -17.57 -17.52 -1.69
CA VAL A 172 -17.75 -17.58 -0.23
C VAL A 172 -16.39 -17.46 0.44
N ILE A 173 -16.29 -16.56 1.39
CA ILE A 173 -15.07 -16.37 2.20
C ILE A 173 -15.32 -16.97 3.58
N THR A 174 -14.46 -17.88 4.00
CA THR A 174 -14.47 -18.50 5.33
C THR A 174 -13.19 -18.19 6.07
N LEU A 175 -13.16 -18.43 7.36
CA LEU A 175 -11.90 -18.54 8.09
C LEU A 175 -11.17 -19.80 7.65
N HIS A 176 -9.83 -19.77 7.68
CA HIS A 176 -9.04 -20.98 7.41
C HIS A 176 -9.37 -22.06 8.44
N GLY A 177 -9.68 -23.25 7.97
CA GLY A 177 -10.10 -24.38 8.81
C GLY A 177 -11.60 -24.49 9.04
N GLU A 178 -12.41 -23.50 8.67
CA GLU A 178 -13.87 -23.69 8.58
C GLU A 178 -14.21 -24.62 7.41
N THR A 179 -15.12 -25.54 7.66
CA THR A 179 -15.67 -26.42 6.63
C THR A 179 -17.02 -25.93 6.16
N ILE A 180 -17.21 -25.91 4.85
CA ILE A 180 -18.53 -25.69 4.26
C ILE A 180 -19.30 -27.02 4.34
N ASP A 181 -20.47 -27.01 4.99
CA ASP A 181 -21.37 -28.16 5.05
C ASP A 181 -22.22 -28.17 3.80
N ASP A 182 -21.81 -28.90 2.77
CA ASP A 182 -22.50 -29.00 1.47
C ASP A 182 -23.81 -29.80 1.51
N SER A 183 -24.15 -30.35 2.66
CA SER A 183 -25.47 -31.01 2.90
C SER A 183 -26.59 -30.02 3.22
N LYS A 184 -26.29 -28.75 3.44
CA LYS A 184 -27.22 -27.69 3.81
C LYS A 184 -27.38 -26.65 2.73
N PRO A 185 -28.59 -26.09 2.54
CA PRO A 185 -28.76 -24.94 1.67
C PRO A 185 -28.09 -23.68 2.26
N TYR A 186 -27.45 -22.91 1.41
CA TYR A 186 -26.90 -21.61 1.75
C TYR A 186 -27.67 -20.50 1.04
N GLU A 187 -28.04 -19.47 1.77
CA GLU A 187 -28.60 -18.27 1.17
C GLU A 187 -27.49 -17.37 0.67
N LEU A 188 -27.39 -17.19 -0.63
CA LEU A 188 -26.46 -16.27 -1.26
C LEU A 188 -27.15 -14.93 -1.51
N PHE A 189 -26.44 -13.84 -1.27
CA PHE A 189 -26.97 -12.50 -1.54
C PHE A 189 -25.89 -11.61 -2.15
N ASP A 190 -26.35 -10.69 -2.96
CA ASP A 190 -25.48 -9.67 -3.55
C ASP A 190 -24.97 -8.73 -2.45
N ARG A 191 -23.68 -8.46 -2.44
CA ARG A 191 -23.04 -7.60 -1.44
C ARG A 191 -23.62 -6.18 -1.41
N ASP A 192 -23.85 -5.61 -2.58
CA ASP A 192 -24.30 -4.22 -2.73
C ASP A 192 -25.83 -4.09 -2.78
N PHE A 193 -26.51 -5.20 -3.14
CA PHE A 193 -27.95 -5.29 -3.28
C PHE A 193 -28.49 -6.48 -2.47
N THR A 194 -28.43 -6.39 -1.15
CA THR A 194 -28.72 -7.49 -0.21
C THR A 194 -30.11 -8.11 -0.34
N TRP A 195 -31.06 -7.45 -1.06
CA TRP A 195 -32.36 -8.01 -1.40
C TRP A 195 -32.33 -9.02 -2.57
N LYS A 196 -31.26 -9.03 -3.36
CA LYS A 196 -31.06 -10.05 -4.42
C LYS A 196 -30.50 -11.30 -3.76
N ARG A 197 -31.37 -12.30 -3.54
CA ARG A 197 -31.03 -13.55 -2.86
C ARG A 197 -31.18 -14.72 -3.80
N LYS A 198 -30.35 -15.74 -3.60
CA LYS A 198 -30.40 -17.04 -4.27
C LYS A 198 -30.06 -18.13 -3.24
N ILE A 199 -30.79 -19.25 -3.28
CA ILE A 199 -30.56 -20.43 -2.43
C ILE A 199 -29.93 -21.51 -3.28
#